data_8861445087c7b91b468d2c6df8e5f948
#
_entry.id   8861445087c7b91b468d2c6df8e5f948
#
_cell.length_a   1.000
_cell.length_b   1.000
_cell.length_c   1.000
_cell.angle_alpha   90.00
_cell.angle_beta   90.00
_cell.angle_gamma   90.00
#
_symmetry.space_group_name_H-M   'P 1'
#
loop_
_entity.id
_entity.type
_entity.pdbx_description
1 polymer ?
#
loop_
_entity_poly.entity_id
_entity_poly.type
_entity_poly.pdbx_seq_one_letter_code
_entity_poly.pdbx_strand_id
1 'polypeptide(L)'
;GIDIIWLSPVYESPFVDQGYDISDYYKIAEVFGSMDEFDELLSEAKKRDMYIIMDLVVNHCSDQHEWFQKALADPYGEYGDYFYFRKGKDGNPPSNYRSYFGGSTWEKVDGTKDLYYLHLFAKEQPDLNWENETVRNKIYEMVNWWLDKGVAGFRIDAIINIKKVLSFPSYEPDGIDGLVSCTKMIDEAEGVGT
;
A
#
# COMPACT_ATOMS: atom_id res chain seq x y z
N GLY A 1 15.92 29.38 6.35
CA GLY A 1 15.59 28.36 7.35
C GLY A 1 14.90 27.18 6.71
N ILE A 2 14.63 26.18 7.49
CA ILE A 2 13.80 25.03 7.12
C ILE A 2 12.54 25.13 7.96
N ASP A 3 11.38 25.06 7.32
CA ASP A 3 10.09 25.23 7.99
C ASP A 3 9.35 23.89 8.12
N ILE A 4 9.61 22.96 7.17
CA ILE A 4 8.97 21.64 7.13
C ILE A 4 10.04 20.55 6.94
N ILE A 5 9.93 19.48 7.70
CA ILE A 5 10.73 18.26 7.54
C ILE A 5 9.79 17.12 7.15
N TRP A 6 10.03 16.53 5.98
CA TRP A 6 9.39 15.29 5.59
C TRP A 6 10.24 14.10 6.02
N LEU A 7 9.60 13.16 6.70
CA LEU A 7 10.19 11.88 7.03
C LEU A 7 9.74 10.85 5.98
N SER A 8 10.69 10.13 5.36
CA SER A 8 10.38 8.88 4.67
C SER A 8 9.74 7.88 5.67
N PRO A 9 9.13 6.78 5.21
CA PRO A 9 8.38 5.92 6.12
C PRO A 9 9.18 5.48 7.35
N VAL A 10 8.65 5.77 8.53
CA VAL A 10 9.25 5.40 9.84
C VAL A 10 8.39 4.40 10.61
N TYR A 11 7.30 3.93 10.00
CA TYR A 11 6.39 2.95 10.60
C TYR A 11 7.04 1.57 10.74
N GLU A 12 6.43 0.71 11.56
CA GLU A 12 6.84 -0.71 11.64
C GLU A 12 6.77 -1.35 10.26
N SER A 13 7.86 -2.00 9.86
CA SER A 13 8.04 -2.55 8.52
C SER A 13 9.05 -3.69 8.53
N PRO A 14 8.88 -4.73 7.69
CA PRO A 14 9.93 -5.69 7.38
C PRO A 14 11.08 -5.11 6.54
N PHE A 15 10.94 -3.88 6.02
CA PHE A 15 11.94 -3.17 5.20
C PHE A 15 12.33 -3.89 3.89
N VAL A 16 11.41 -4.59 3.27
CA VAL A 16 11.61 -5.15 1.92
C VAL A 16 11.80 -4.03 0.89
N ASP A 17 11.04 -2.95 1.05
CA ASP A 17 11.13 -1.74 0.22
C ASP A 17 11.41 -0.50 1.09
N GLN A 18 12.48 -0.52 1.86
CA GLN A 18 13.00 0.62 2.63
C GLN A 18 11.96 1.31 3.54
N GLY A 19 10.97 0.55 4.02
CA GLY A 19 9.90 1.05 4.89
C GLY A 19 8.59 1.35 4.16
N TYR A 20 8.54 1.30 2.83
CA TYR A 20 7.29 1.44 2.06
C TYR A 20 6.41 0.19 2.10
N ASP A 21 6.81 -0.87 2.79
CA ASP A 21 6.06 -2.07 3.11
C ASP A 21 5.65 -2.03 4.60
N ILE A 22 4.55 -1.32 4.90
CA ILE A 22 4.14 -1.02 6.28
C ILE A 22 3.36 -2.19 6.88
N SER A 23 3.85 -2.74 8.00
CA SER A 23 3.19 -3.84 8.72
C SER A 23 2.32 -3.37 9.90
N ASP A 24 2.57 -2.17 10.43
CA ASP A 24 1.73 -1.53 11.44
C ASP A 24 1.79 0.00 11.28
N TYR A 25 0.64 0.61 10.95
CA TYR A 25 0.53 2.06 10.73
C TYR A 25 0.55 2.89 12.01
N TYR A 26 0.40 2.28 13.18
CA TYR A 26 0.30 2.97 14.48
C TYR A 26 1.58 2.85 15.32
N LYS A 27 2.65 2.31 14.74
CA LYS A 27 3.89 2.03 15.44
C LYS A 27 5.09 2.58 14.69
N ILE A 28 6.04 3.17 15.41
CA ILE A 28 7.36 3.53 14.89
C ILE A 28 8.24 2.29 14.91
N ALA A 29 8.97 2.04 13.82
CA ALA A 29 9.91 0.93 13.75
C ALA A 29 11.05 1.13 14.75
N GLU A 30 11.39 0.08 15.49
CA GLU A 30 12.39 0.12 16.57
C GLU A 30 13.76 0.65 16.11
N VAL A 31 14.11 0.43 14.83
CA VAL A 31 15.36 0.94 14.24
C VAL A 31 15.43 2.48 14.22
N PHE A 32 14.29 3.16 14.24
CA PHE A 32 14.20 4.63 14.30
C PHE A 32 13.95 5.16 15.70
N GLY A 33 13.66 4.30 16.66
CA GLY A 33 13.38 4.63 18.04
C GLY A 33 11.99 4.22 18.50
N SER A 34 11.57 4.82 19.59
CA SER A 34 10.28 4.56 20.24
C SER A 34 9.23 5.60 19.86
N MET A 35 7.97 5.33 20.23
CA MET A 35 6.89 6.32 20.09
C MET A 35 7.13 7.54 20.99
N ASP A 36 7.71 7.36 22.18
CA ASP A 36 8.04 8.48 23.08
C ASP A 36 9.11 9.39 22.47
N GLU A 37 10.12 8.83 21.81
CA GLU A 37 11.14 9.60 21.09
C GLU A 37 10.56 10.32 19.87
N PHE A 38 9.58 9.71 19.19
CA PHE A 38 8.85 10.38 18.11
C PHE A 38 8.02 11.56 18.65
N ASP A 39 7.36 11.41 19.80
CA ASP A 39 6.63 12.50 20.47
C ASP A 39 7.58 13.63 20.90
N GLU A 40 8.77 13.28 21.39
CA GLU A 40 9.82 14.26 21.67
C GLU A 40 10.24 15.01 20.39
N LEU A 41 10.45 14.31 19.28
CA LEU A 41 10.77 14.93 17.98
C LEU A 41 9.71 15.96 17.57
N LEU A 42 8.41 15.61 17.64
CA LEU A 42 7.32 16.55 17.33
C LEU A 42 7.34 17.79 18.23
N SER A 43 7.53 17.57 19.53
CA SER A 43 7.62 18.65 20.52
C SER A 43 8.81 19.58 20.26
N GLU A 44 9.99 19.02 20.01
CA GLU A 44 11.21 19.78 19.76
C GLU A 44 11.20 20.53 18.43
N ALA A 45 10.58 19.95 17.38
CA ALA A 45 10.37 20.63 16.12
C ALA A 45 9.44 21.84 16.29
N LYS A 46 8.33 21.66 17.00
CA LYS A 46 7.35 22.73 17.27
C LYS A 46 7.98 23.91 18.05
N LYS A 47 8.86 23.66 19.01
CA LYS A 47 9.59 24.71 19.75
C LYS A 47 10.51 25.57 18.87
N ARG A 48 10.84 25.06 17.67
CA ARG A 48 11.70 25.70 16.68
C ARG A 48 10.96 26.22 15.47
N ASP A 49 9.62 26.33 15.57
CA ASP A 49 8.71 26.70 14.48
C ASP A 49 8.90 25.82 13.22
N MET A 50 9.21 24.55 13.43
CA MET A 50 9.30 23.55 12.37
C MET A 50 8.14 22.56 12.44
N TYR A 51 7.71 22.07 11.28
CA TYR A 51 6.63 21.12 11.15
C TYR A 51 7.16 19.79 10.63
N ILE A 52 6.67 18.68 11.20
CA ILE A 52 6.97 17.33 10.72
C ILE A 52 5.81 16.84 9.88
N ILE A 53 6.09 16.39 8.67
CA ILE A 53 5.15 15.64 7.84
C ILE A 53 5.68 14.22 7.64
N MET A 54 4.76 13.26 7.60
CA MET A 54 5.08 11.84 7.40
C MET A 54 4.78 11.40 5.97
N ASP A 55 5.26 10.24 5.60
CA ASP A 55 4.87 9.59 4.36
C ASP A 55 3.57 8.82 4.54
N LEU A 56 2.59 9.01 3.66
CA LEU A 56 1.32 8.30 3.66
C LEU A 56 1.35 7.25 2.55
N VAL A 57 1.63 6.01 2.92
CA VAL A 57 1.73 4.88 2.01
C VAL A 57 0.46 4.05 2.12
N VAL A 58 -0.50 4.31 1.25
CA VAL A 58 -1.85 3.75 1.34
C VAL A 58 -2.37 3.10 0.06
N ASN A 59 -1.54 3.05 -1.01
CA ASN A 59 -1.86 2.19 -2.15
C ASN A 59 -1.79 0.72 -1.78
N HIS A 60 -0.87 0.36 -0.89
CA HIS A 60 -0.57 -1.00 -0.45
C HIS A 60 -0.14 -1.00 1.02
N CYS A 61 -0.06 -2.16 1.63
CA CYS A 61 0.62 -2.38 2.91
C CYS A 61 1.60 -3.55 2.78
N SER A 62 2.30 -3.90 3.87
CA SER A 62 3.14 -5.10 3.90
C SER A 62 2.29 -6.37 3.85
N ASP A 63 2.83 -7.44 3.26
CA ASP A 63 2.28 -8.79 3.38
C ASP A 63 2.28 -9.27 4.84
N GLN A 64 3.10 -8.69 5.73
CA GLN A 64 3.11 -8.96 7.16
C GLN A 64 2.08 -8.15 7.95
N HIS A 65 1.34 -7.25 7.31
CA HIS A 65 0.27 -6.51 7.96
C HIS A 65 -0.85 -7.47 8.40
N GLU A 66 -1.40 -7.25 9.60
CA GLU A 66 -2.47 -8.07 10.18
C GLU A 66 -3.65 -8.28 9.21
N TRP A 67 -4.03 -7.24 8.46
CA TRP A 67 -5.13 -7.34 7.50
C TRP A 67 -4.84 -8.35 6.40
N PHE A 68 -3.63 -8.35 5.85
CA PHE A 68 -3.29 -9.27 4.78
C PHE A 68 -3.10 -10.70 5.29
N GLN A 69 -2.54 -10.87 6.47
CA GLN A 69 -2.42 -12.20 7.10
C GLN A 69 -3.80 -12.84 7.34
N LYS A 70 -4.78 -12.04 7.80
CA LYS A 70 -6.17 -12.49 7.92
C LYS A 70 -6.83 -12.76 6.57
N ALA A 71 -6.55 -11.93 5.56
CA ALA A 71 -7.03 -12.14 4.20
C ALA A 71 -6.48 -13.42 3.56
N LEU A 72 -5.21 -13.75 3.79
CA LEU A 72 -4.63 -15.02 3.33
C LEU A 72 -5.24 -16.23 4.04
N ALA A 73 -5.57 -16.11 5.32
CA ALA A 73 -6.22 -17.19 6.09
C ALA A 73 -7.65 -17.46 5.61
N ASP A 74 -8.37 -16.43 5.17
CA ASP A 74 -9.71 -16.54 4.58
C ASP A 74 -9.90 -15.47 3.48
N PRO A 75 -9.50 -15.75 2.23
CA PRO A 75 -9.62 -14.80 1.12
C PRO A 75 -11.06 -14.45 0.73
N TYR A 76 -12.04 -15.19 1.22
CA TYR A 76 -13.47 -14.94 0.98
C TYR A 76 -14.18 -14.34 2.20
N GLY A 77 -13.49 -14.14 3.31
CA GLY A 77 -13.98 -13.51 4.52
C GLY A 77 -13.86 -11.98 4.48
N GLU A 78 -14.13 -11.36 5.61
CA GLU A 78 -14.14 -9.89 5.78
C GLU A 78 -12.85 -9.22 5.25
N TYR A 79 -11.69 -9.74 5.66
CA TYR A 79 -10.40 -9.15 5.27
C TYR A 79 -10.00 -9.47 3.83
N GLY A 80 -10.56 -10.49 3.20
CA GLY A 80 -10.32 -10.79 1.79
C GLY A 80 -10.73 -9.64 0.87
N ASP A 81 -11.79 -8.91 1.22
CA ASP A 81 -12.26 -7.75 0.45
C ASP A 81 -11.43 -6.46 0.71
N TYR A 82 -10.46 -6.49 1.61
CA TYR A 82 -9.51 -5.39 1.81
C TYR A 82 -8.45 -5.32 0.72
N PHE A 83 -8.31 -6.39 -0.07
CA PHE A 83 -7.33 -6.54 -1.14
C PHE A 83 -8.00 -7.03 -2.42
N TYR A 84 -7.26 -7.03 -3.51
CA TYR A 84 -7.76 -7.52 -4.79
C TYR A 84 -7.36 -8.98 -4.99
N PHE A 85 -8.21 -9.92 -4.58
CA PHE A 85 -8.07 -11.34 -4.93
C PHE A 85 -8.86 -11.66 -6.19
N ARG A 86 -8.24 -12.35 -7.14
CA ARG A 86 -8.87 -12.75 -8.40
C ARG A 86 -8.46 -14.16 -8.78
N LYS A 87 -9.37 -14.88 -9.44
CA LYS A 87 -9.05 -16.19 -10.01
C LYS A 87 -8.32 -16.01 -11.33
N GLY A 88 -7.24 -16.76 -11.49
CA GLY A 88 -6.57 -16.94 -12.76
C GLY A 88 -7.37 -17.84 -13.71
N LYS A 89 -6.86 -18.00 -14.91
CA LYS A 89 -7.48 -18.85 -15.94
C LYS A 89 -6.42 -19.73 -16.57
N ASP A 90 -6.72 -21.03 -16.65
CA ASP A 90 -5.88 -22.04 -17.32
C ASP A 90 -4.42 -22.04 -16.80
N GLY A 91 -4.24 -21.80 -15.48
CA GLY A 91 -2.93 -21.75 -14.82
C GLY A 91 -2.19 -20.42 -14.97
N ASN A 92 -2.79 -19.44 -15.64
CA ASN A 92 -2.22 -18.11 -15.82
C ASN A 92 -2.83 -17.09 -14.83
N PRO A 93 -2.11 -16.00 -14.52
CA PRO A 93 -2.66 -14.88 -13.74
C PRO A 93 -3.92 -14.28 -14.36
N PRO A 94 -4.73 -13.52 -13.58
CA PRO A 94 -5.96 -12.89 -14.06
C PRO A 94 -5.78 -11.96 -15.27
N SER A 95 -4.64 -11.27 -15.35
CA SER A 95 -4.27 -10.37 -16.43
C SER A 95 -2.75 -10.22 -16.54
N ASN A 96 -2.29 -9.55 -17.61
CA ASN A 96 -0.88 -9.51 -17.99
C ASN A 96 -0.16 -8.21 -17.60
N TYR A 97 -0.50 -7.60 -16.46
CA TYR A 97 0.22 -6.39 -16.03
C TYR A 97 1.61 -6.70 -15.47
N ARG A 98 2.56 -5.80 -15.80
CA ARG A 98 3.92 -5.80 -15.25
C ARG A 98 4.00 -4.87 -14.06
N SER A 99 4.54 -5.38 -12.93
CA SER A 99 4.87 -4.60 -11.73
C SER A 99 5.90 -3.50 -12.05
N TYR A 100 5.89 -2.42 -11.26
CA TYR A 100 6.94 -1.40 -11.31
C TYR A 100 8.34 -1.97 -11.03
N PHE A 101 8.43 -3.08 -10.29
CA PHE A 101 9.69 -3.76 -9.99
C PHE A 101 9.97 -4.95 -10.93
N GLY A 102 9.15 -5.12 -11.95
CA GLY A 102 9.26 -6.22 -12.92
C GLY A 102 8.47 -7.46 -12.55
N GLY A 103 8.26 -8.34 -13.51
CA GLY A 103 7.41 -9.50 -13.34
C GLY A 103 5.91 -9.20 -13.33
N SER A 104 5.09 -10.21 -13.05
CA SER A 104 3.64 -10.04 -12.96
C SER A 104 3.23 -9.21 -11.74
N THR A 105 2.14 -8.45 -11.86
CA THR A 105 1.46 -7.80 -10.72
C THR A 105 0.57 -8.76 -9.92
N TRP A 106 0.48 -10.00 -10.32
CA TRP A 106 -0.34 -11.01 -9.68
C TRP A 106 0.53 -12.11 -9.09
N GLU A 107 0.48 -12.25 -7.76
CA GLU A 107 1.15 -13.33 -7.05
C GLU A 107 0.14 -14.40 -6.67
N LYS A 108 0.50 -15.66 -6.90
CA LYS A 108 -0.37 -16.79 -6.59
C LYS A 108 -0.42 -17.03 -5.08
N VAL A 109 -1.63 -17.19 -4.57
CA VAL A 109 -1.83 -17.54 -3.15
C VAL A 109 -1.46 -19.00 -2.94
N ASP A 110 -0.50 -19.24 -2.03
CA ASP A 110 -0.03 -20.58 -1.70
C ASP A 110 -1.18 -21.49 -1.23
N GLY A 111 -1.08 -22.77 -1.61
CA GLY A 111 -2.11 -23.77 -1.28
C GLY A 111 -3.41 -23.66 -2.08
N THR A 112 -3.56 -22.65 -2.95
CA THR A 112 -4.73 -22.52 -3.84
C THR A 112 -4.43 -23.02 -5.25
N LYS A 113 -5.49 -23.37 -5.98
CA LYS A 113 -5.36 -23.85 -7.36
C LYS A 113 -5.06 -22.70 -8.32
N ASP A 114 -5.80 -21.59 -8.19
CA ASP A 114 -5.87 -20.54 -9.18
C ASP A 114 -6.20 -19.15 -8.60
N LEU A 115 -6.00 -18.95 -7.29
CA LEU A 115 -6.23 -17.66 -6.64
C LEU A 115 -4.96 -16.84 -6.64
N TYR A 116 -5.08 -15.55 -6.95
CA TYR A 116 -3.99 -14.57 -7.01
C TYR A 116 -4.39 -13.29 -6.28
N TYR A 117 -3.41 -12.58 -5.72
CA TYR A 117 -3.60 -11.23 -5.21
C TYR A 117 -2.80 -10.22 -6.04
N LEU A 118 -3.30 -8.97 -6.06
CA LEU A 118 -2.68 -7.87 -6.80
C LEU A 118 -1.59 -7.20 -5.98
N HIS A 119 -0.47 -6.90 -6.63
CA HIS A 119 0.58 -6.00 -6.15
C HIS A 119 1.16 -5.19 -7.32
N LEU A 120 1.15 -3.87 -7.25
CA LEU A 120 1.75 -3.05 -8.30
C LEU A 120 3.26 -2.87 -8.11
N PHE A 121 3.75 -3.03 -6.89
CA PHE A 121 5.16 -2.96 -6.48
C PHE A 121 5.71 -4.35 -6.16
N ALA A 122 6.43 -4.54 -5.06
CA ALA A 122 6.90 -5.87 -4.69
C ALA A 122 5.73 -6.81 -4.32
N LYS A 123 5.94 -8.11 -4.46
CA LYS A 123 4.93 -9.11 -4.06
C LYS A 123 4.61 -9.06 -2.56
N GLU A 124 5.53 -8.55 -1.77
CA GLU A 124 5.38 -8.29 -0.34
C GLU A 124 4.57 -7.02 -0.05
N GLN A 125 4.05 -6.34 -1.09
CA GLN A 125 3.26 -5.10 -0.99
C GLN A 125 1.90 -5.26 -1.66
N PRO A 126 0.98 -6.07 -1.07
CA PRO A 126 -0.37 -6.26 -1.61
C PRO A 126 -1.16 -4.95 -1.66
N ASP A 127 -1.81 -4.68 -2.80
CA ASP A 127 -2.58 -3.47 -3.03
C ASP A 127 -3.88 -3.46 -2.23
N LEU A 128 -4.15 -2.35 -1.54
CA LEU A 128 -5.38 -2.13 -0.78
C LEU A 128 -6.56 -1.82 -1.71
N ASN A 129 -7.71 -2.40 -1.39
CA ASN A 129 -8.97 -2.19 -2.12
C ASN A 129 -9.67 -0.90 -1.65
N TRP A 130 -9.41 0.20 -2.33
CA TRP A 130 -10.03 1.50 -2.01
C TRP A 130 -11.51 1.59 -2.32
N GLU A 131 -12.09 0.65 -3.07
CA GLU A 131 -13.55 0.54 -3.24
C GLU A 131 -14.24 0.09 -1.94
N ASN A 132 -13.52 -0.60 -1.06
CA ASN A 132 -14.04 -1.01 0.23
C ASN A 132 -14.09 0.18 1.21
N GLU A 133 -15.31 0.57 1.61
CA GLU A 133 -15.53 1.70 2.54
C GLU A 133 -14.87 1.47 3.91
N THR A 134 -14.82 0.23 4.39
CA THR A 134 -14.16 -0.10 5.65
C THR A 134 -12.67 0.18 5.59
N VAL A 135 -12.02 -0.15 4.46
CA VAL A 135 -10.59 0.17 4.24
C VAL A 135 -10.38 1.68 4.27
N ARG A 136 -11.20 2.45 3.52
CA ARG A 136 -11.10 3.92 3.53
C ARG A 136 -11.24 4.50 4.93
N ASN A 137 -12.24 4.04 5.68
CA ASN A 137 -12.49 4.52 7.04
C ASN A 137 -11.30 4.22 7.97
N LYS A 138 -10.72 3.01 7.90
CA LYS A 138 -9.52 2.66 8.68
C LYS A 138 -8.31 3.53 8.31
N ILE A 139 -8.14 3.87 7.05
CA ILE A 139 -7.09 4.81 6.62
C ILE A 139 -7.36 6.21 7.16
N TYR A 140 -8.61 6.70 7.10
CA TYR A 140 -8.96 8.02 7.65
C TYR A 140 -8.79 8.09 9.17
N GLU A 141 -9.15 7.03 9.89
CA GLU A 141 -8.90 6.91 11.33
C GLU A 141 -7.40 7.00 11.65
N MET A 142 -6.58 6.28 10.90
CA MET A 142 -5.11 6.32 11.04
C MET A 142 -4.54 7.70 10.75
N VAL A 143 -4.96 8.35 9.68
CA VAL A 143 -4.54 9.72 9.35
C VAL A 143 -4.88 10.70 10.47
N ASN A 144 -6.13 10.65 10.97
CA ASN A 144 -6.58 11.51 12.05
C ASN A 144 -5.79 11.25 13.34
N TRP A 145 -5.51 9.99 13.65
CA TRP A 145 -4.72 9.62 14.83
C TRP A 145 -3.31 10.27 14.81
N TRP A 146 -2.63 10.26 13.66
CA TRP A 146 -1.34 10.92 13.52
C TRP A 146 -1.44 12.45 13.58
N LEU A 147 -2.48 13.05 13.01
CA LEU A 147 -2.73 14.49 13.12
C LEU A 147 -3.02 14.90 14.56
N ASP A 148 -3.83 14.15 15.29
CA ASP A 148 -4.11 14.37 16.71
C ASP A 148 -2.85 14.25 17.57
N LYS A 149 -1.93 13.39 17.17
CA LYS A 149 -0.62 13.22 17.81
C LYS A 149 0.32 14.43 17.60
N GLY A 150 0.06 15.24 16.59
CA GLY A 150 0.81 16.47 16.30
C GLY A 150 1.63 16.46 15.00
N VAL A 151 1.48 15.43 14.18
CA VAL A 151 1.99 15.44 12.80
C VAL A 151 1.27 16.55 12.02
N ALA A 152 2.01 17.37 11.27
CA ALA A 152 1.46 18.54 10.60
C ALA A 152 0.79 18.20 9.24
N GLY A 153 1.04 17.02 8.70
CA GLY A 153 0.50 16.59 7.42
C GLY A 153 1.24 15.41 6.84
N PHE A 154 0.98 15.14 5.56
CA PHE A 154 1.54 13.98 4.88
C PHE A 154 2.02 14.31 3.47
N ARG A 155 3.08 13.63 3.04
CA ARG A 155 3.39 13.40 1.63
C ARG A 155 2.73 12.09 1.24
N ILE A 156 1.92 12.11 0.19
CA ILE A 156 1.15 10.91 -0.23
C ILE A 156 1.96 10.16 -1.29
N ASP A 157 2.32 8.93 -0.95
CA ASP A 157 3.03 8.04 -1.86
C ASP A 157 2.10 7.42 -2.89
N ALA A 158 2.61 7.24 -4.12
CA ALA A 158 1.96 6.48 -5.20
C ALA A 158 0.45 6.76 -5.39
N ILE A 159 0.00 7.98 -5.14
CA ILE A 159 -1.43 8.37 -5.12
C ILE A 159 -2.15 8.01 -6.41
N ILE A 160 -1.49 8.10 -7.56
CA ILE A 160 -2.09 7.76 -8.85
C ILE A 160 -2.45 6.27 -8.98
N ASN A 161 -1.82 5.41 -8.20
CA ASN A 161 -2.01 3.97 -8.24
C ASN A 161 -3.22 3.49 -7.43
N ILE A 162 -3.82 4.34 -6.60
CA ILE A 162 -5.07 4.04 -5.88
C ILE A 162 -6.19 3.71 -6.84
N LYS A 163 -6.28 4.42 -7.96
CA LYS A 163 -7.25 4.12 -9.02
C LYS A 163 -6.87 2.82 -9.74
N LYS A 164 -7.90 2.03 -10.07
CA LYS A 164 -7.76 0.77 -10.79
C LYS A 164 -8.82 0.65 -11.89
N VAL A 165 -8.49 -0.05 -12.95
CA VAL A 165 -9.50 -0.64 -13.84
C VAL A 165 -10.01 -1.91 -13.16
N LEU A 166 -11.18 -1.85 -12.53
CA LEU A 166 -11.67 -2.88 -11.60
C LEU A 166 -11.95 -4.24 -12.26
N SER A 167 -12.16 -4.25 -13.58
CA SER A 167 -12.30 -5.46 -14.38
C SER A 167 -10.97 -6.17 -14.67
N PHE A 168 -9.84 -5.47 -14.45
CA PHE A 168 -8.47 -5.96 -14.69
C PHE A 168 -8.28 -6.65 -16.05
N PRO A 169 -8.63 -6.01 -17.18
CA PRO A 169 -8.48 -6.63 -18.49
C PRO A 169 -6.99 -6.79 -18.87
N SER A 170 -6.70 -7.79 -19.71
CA SER A 170 -5.40 -7.88 -20.36
C SER A 170 -5.33 -6.94 -21.56
N TYR A 171 -4.13 -6.42 -21.85
CA TYR A 171 -3.85 -5.57 -23.01
C TYR A 171 -2.75 -6.19 -23.89
N GLU A 172 -2.55 -5.59 -25.07
CA GLU A 172 -1.40 -5.95 -25.92
C GLU A 172 -0.10 -5.69 -25.17
N PRO A 173 0.82 -6.66 -25.12
CA PRO A 173 2.12 -6.49 -24.48
C PRO A 173 2.92 -5.31 -25.03
N ASP A 174 3.60 -4.60 -24.16
CA ASP A 174 4.48 -3.48 -24.54
C ASP A 174 5.98 -3.83 -24.52
N GLY A 175 6.30 -5.12 -24.29
CA GLY A 175 7.64 -5.66 -24.23
C GLY A 175 7.72 -7.13 -24.64
N ILE A 176 8.91 -7.70 -24.55
CA ILE A 176 9.20 -9.09 -24.95
C ILE A 176 8.78 -10.14 -23.91
N ASP A 177 8.39 -9.72 -22.73
CA ASP A 177 8.01 -10.58 -21.60
C ASP A 177 6.52 -11.01 -21.61
N GLY A 178 5.76 -10.57 -22.62
CA GLY A 178 4.32 -10.85 -22.72
C GLY A 178 3.45 -10.03 -21.76
N LEU A 179 4.04 -9.08 -21.06
CA LEU A 179 3.38 -8.22 -20.09
C LEU A 179 3.18 -6.80 -20.64
N VAL A 180 2.29 -6.05 -20.00
CA VAL A 180 2.04 -4.63 -20.26
C VAL A 180 2.25 -3.82 -18.98
N SER A 181 2.74 -2.60 -19.10
CA SER A 181 2.93 -1.71 -17.93
C SER A 181 1.66 -1.62 -17.08
N CYS A 182 1.82 -1.74 -15.75
CA CYS A 182 0.71 -1.58 -14.81
C CYS A 182 0.10 -0.16 -14.83
N THR A 183 0.76 0.82 -15.44
CA THR A 183 0.20 2.16 -15.65
C THR A 183 -1.10 2.14 -16.45
N LYS A 184 -1.34 1.09 -17.23
CA LYS A 184 -2.62 0.88 -17.92
C LYS A 184 -3.82 0.78 -16.98
N MET A 185 -3.61 0.38 -15.73
CA MET A 185 -4.67 0.42 -14.70
C MET A 185 -5.16 1.83 -14.37
N ILE A 186 -4.39 2.87 -14.74
CA ILE A 186 -4.72 4.27 -14.51
C ILE A 186 -5.47 4.85 -15.69
N ASP A 187 -5.15 4.41 -16.91
CA ASP A 187 -5.64 5.01 -18.16
C ASP A 187 -7.18 4.94 -18.28
N GLU A 188 -7.76 3.82 -17.86
CA GLU A 188 -9.21 3.55 -17.91
C GLU A 188 -9.77 3.32 -16.49
N ALA A 189 -9.16 3.97 -15.49
CA ALA A 189 -9.53 3.75 -14.10
C ALA A 189 -10.98 4.19 -13.82
N GLU A 190 -11.62 3.44 -12.95
CA GLU A 190 -13.01 3.63 -12.52
C GLU A 190 -13.12 3.52 -11.00
N GLY A 191 -14.24 3.99 -10.43
CA GLY A 191 -14.48 3.90 -8.99
C GLY A 191 -13.78 4.99 -8.17
N VAL A 192 -13.47 4.68 -6.92
CA VAL A 192 -12.85 5.64 -5.98
C VAL A 192 -11.46 6.03 -6.43
N GLY A 193 -11.17 7.33 -6.42
CA GLY A 193 -9.89 7.89 -6.87
C GLY A 193 -9.82 8.27 -8.34
N THR A 194 -10.93 8.12 -9.10
CA THR A 194 -11.02 8.57 -10.51
C THR A 194 -11.37 10.05 -10.63
#